data_3b1c46dc3e4569a26a5f40bd69e4510c
#
_entry.id   3b1c46dc3e4569a26a5f40bd69e4510c
#
_cell.length_a   1.000
_cell.length_b   1.000
_cell.length_c   1.000
_cell.angle_alpha   90.00
_cell.angle_beta   90.00
_cell.angle_gamma   90.00
#
_symmetry.space_group_name_H-M   'P 1'
#
loop_
_entity.id
_entity.type
_entity.pdbx_description
1 polymer ?
#
loop_
_entity_poly.entity_id
_entity_poly.type
_entity_poly.pdbx_seq_one_letter_code
_entity_poly.pdbx_strand_id
1 'polypeptide(L)'
;QEEARQSGVIRLIPSENYVSQAVRMATGSCLTNKYAEGYPGKRYYEGQQVTDLIEDVARNRAKKIFKADHANVQPYSGSIANLGAYNSLIKPGQKIMGLTLSSGGHLTHGSKVSITSKFFEAVNYSVKEDGYLDYDAIRELAKKERPDVIVSGTTAYPRAIDFEIFGDIAKEVGAYHVSDIAHLSGLVVAGLHKSPVPYADIVSTTTHKTLRGPRGGMLLCKEEHAKKVDKAIMPGQQGGPHMHTIAAIAVALEEADSQEFLIYAEQILKNSKRLSEKLMEKGFDLVTGGTDNHIILVDLRSKNIPGRDFAKALDRAKIVGNFNTIPHDPAPATKPNGLRIGTPAVTTRGMKEAEMDIIADLINKVAENMGNEEKISEVAKEVMELTSRFPVPAHFVVPKKKITPFGCDE
;
A
#
# COMPACT_ATOMS: atom_id res chain seq x y z
N GLN A 1 -0.83 6.63 24.72
CA GLN A 1 0.57 6.86 24.29
C GLN A 1 0.69 6.85 22.76
N GLU A 2 0.16 5.82 22.06
CA GLU A 2 0.27 5.73 20.60
C GLU A 2 -0.43 6.88 19.87
N GLU A 3 -1.60 7.34 20.34
CA GLU A 3 -2.27 8.51 19.78
C GLU A 3 -1.43 9.78 19.90
N ALA A 4 -0.80 10.01 21.07
CA ALA A 4 0.10 11.12 21.27
C ALA A 4 1.35 11.02 20.38
N ARG A 5 1.90 9.81 20.20
CA ARG A 5 3.00 9.58 19.27
C ARG A 5 2.61 9.91 17.84
N GLN A 6 1.47 9.39 17.36
CA GLN A 6 0.99 9.65 16.00
C GLN A 6 0.72 11.14 15.74
N SER A 7 0.22 11.86 16.74
CA SER A 7 -0.03 13.31 16.63
C SER A 7 1.26 14.13 16.53
N GLY A 8 2.32 13.74 17.25
CA GLY A 8 3.56 14.48 17.38
C GLY A 8 4.67 14.09 16.40
N VAL A 9 4.41 13.26 15.38
CA VAL A 9 5.41 12.83 14.41
C VAL A 9 5.03 13.22 12.98
N ILE A 10 6.02 13.51 12.14
CA ILE A 10 5.88 13.56 10.69
C ILE A 10 5.99 12.13 10.17
N ARG A 11 4.87 11.56 9.70
CA ARG A 11 4.82 10.20 9.21
C ARG A 11 5.01 10.17 7.71
N LEU A 12 6.15 9.60 7.27
CA LEU A 12 6.53 9.49 5.86
C LEU A 12 6.65 8.03 5.40
N ILE A 13 6.12 7.06 6.13
CA ILE A 13 6.04 5.67 5.64
C ILE A 13 5.01 5.62 4.51
N PRO A 14 5.38 5.27 3.25
CA PRO A 14 4.45 5.35 2.11
C PRO A 14 3.24 4.42 2.21
N SER A 15 3.33 3.37 3.02
CA SER A 15 2.25 2.40 3.27
C SER A 15 1.37 2.74 4.46
N GLU A 16 1.61 3.86 5.14
CA GLU A 16 0.80 4.32 6.28
C GLU A 16 -0.09 5.51 5.91
N ASN A 17 -1.23 5.59 6.60
CA ASN A 17 -2.17 6.69 6.42
C ASN A 17 -3.01 6.88 7.69
N TYR A 18 -3.82 7.93 7.71
CA TYR A 18 -4.84 8.16 8.74
C TYR A 18 -6.21 7.95 8.14
N VAL A 19 -6.96 7.01 8.68
CA VAL A 19 -8.33 6.73 8.24
C VAL A 19 -9.32 7.73 8.85
N SER A 20 -10.47 7.90 8.22
CA SER A 20 -11.57 8.72 8.74
C SER A 20 -12.14 8.15 10.04
N GLN A 21 -12.89 8.99 10.76
CA GLN A 21 -13.64 8.55 11.93
C GLN A 21 -14.67 7.46 11.56
N ALA A 22 -15.34 7.60 10.42
CA ALA A 22 -16.34 6.64 9.95
C ALA A 22 -15.73 5.25 9.71
N VAL A 23 -14.55 5.18 9.08
CA VAL A 23 -13.81 3.92 8.88
C VAL A 23 -13.44 3.29 10.23
N ARG A 24 -12.98 4.08 11.22
CA ARG A 24 -12.66 3.55 12.56
C ARG A 24 -13.90 3.06 13.32
N MET A 25 -15.01 3.79 13.23
CA MET A 25 -16.27 3.37 13.84
C MET A 25 -16.78 2.05 13.26
N ALA A 26 -16.71 1.88 11.93
CA ALA A 26 -17.06 0.63 11.28
C ALA A 26 -16.15 -0.52 11.73
N THR A 27 -14.82 -0.28 11.80
CA THR A 27 -13.84 -1.28 12.27
C THR A 27 -14.08 -1.69 13.73
N GLY A 28 -14.46 -0.75 14.60
CA GLY A 28 -14.77 -1.01 16.03
C GLY A 28 -16.22 -1.36 16.33
N SER A 29 -17.01 -1.72 15.32
CA SER A 29 -18.43 -2.00 15.46
C SER A 29 -18.74 -3.39 16.05
N CYS A 30 -20.00 -3.66 16.36
CA CYS A 30 -20.49 -4.97 16.83
C CYS A 30 -20.28 -6.11 15.81
N LEU A 31 -19.98 -5.78 14.55
CA LEU A 31 -19.62 -6.75 13.53
C LEU A 31 -18.34 -7.53 13.87
N THR A 32 -17.52 -7.05 14.80
CA THR A 32 -16.41 -7.79 15.41
C THR A 32 -16.85 -9.14 16.01
N ASN A 33 -18.09 -9.23 16.50
CA ASN A 33 -18.64 -10.44 17.12
C ASN A 33 -19.23 -11.41 16.10
N LYS A 34 -19.28 -11.05 14.81
CA LYS A 34 -20.03 -11.79 13.80
C LYS A 34 -19.16 -12.74 13.00
N TYR A 35 -19.58 -13.99 12.92
CA TYR A 35 -18.99 -15.02 12.06
C TYR A 35 -19.83 -15.18 10.79
N ALA A 36 -19.20 -15.23 9.58
CA ALA A 36 -19.92 -15.17 8.31
C ALA A 36 -19.21 -15.98 7.20
N GLU A 37 -18.85 -17.24 7.45
CA GLU A 37 -18.24 -18.12 6.43
C GLU A 37 -19.14 -18.26 5.21
N GLY A 38 -18.51 -18.28 4.04
CA GLY A 38 -19.19 -18.30 2.74
C GLY A 38 -19.28 -16.90 2.12
N TYR A 39 -20.24 -16.72 1.25
CA TYR A 39 -20.47 -15.50 0.49
C TYR A 39 -21.94 -15.06 0.59
N PRO A 40 -22.32 -13.82 0.25
CA PRO A 40 -23.70 -13.37 0.29
C PRO A 40 -24.66 -14.35 -0.41
N GLY A 41 -25.74 -14.71 0.27
CA GLY A 41 -26.71 -15.70 -0.18
C GLY A 41 -26.24 -17.16 -0.16
N LYS A 42 -25.00 -17.41 0.25
CA LYS A 42 -24.39 -18.78 0.29
C LYS A 42 -23.52 -18.93 1.55
N ARG A 43 -24.04 -18.53 2.72
CA ARG A 43 -23.35 -18.70 4.00
C ARG A 43 -23.54 -20.11 4.56
N TYR A 44 -22.62 -20.49 5.42
CA TYR A 44 -22.70 -21.79 6.13
C TYR A 44 -23.53 -21.71 7.41
N TYR A 45 -23.92 -20.49 7.83
CA TYR A 45 -24.68 -20.21 9.04
C TYR A 45 -25.87 -19.32 8.76
N GLU A 46 -26.89 -19.41 9.61
CA GLU A 46 -28.04 -18.50 9.61
C GLU A 46 -27.71 -17.13 10.24
N GLY A 47 -28.65 -16.20 10.17
CA GLY A 47 -28.52 -14.87 10.76
C GLY A 47 -27.55 -13.97 10.00
N GLN A 48 -27.49 -14.08 8.67
CA GLN A 48 -26.54 -13.39 7.80
C GLN A 48 -27.14 -12.21 7.02
N GLN A 49 -28.39 -11.89 7.25
CA GLN A 49 -29.12 -10.90 6.45
C GLN A 49 -28.41 -9.52 6.39
N VAL A 50 -27.85 -9.08 7.51
CA VAL A 50 -27.12 -7.82 7.57
C VAL A 50 -25.70 -7.94 6.99
N THR A 51 -25.01 -9.06 7.25
CA THR A 51 -23.66 -9.27 6.74
C THR A 51 -23.62 -9.42 5.22
N ASP A 52 -24.65 -10.04 4.64
CA ASP A 52 -24.79 -10.17 3.20
C ASP A 52 -24.92 -8.79 2.54
N LEU A 53 -25.79 -7.93 3.09
CA LEU A 53 -25.94 -6.55 2.60
C LEU A 53 -24.63 -5.76 2.70
N ILE A 54 -23.91 -5.87 3.82
CA ILE A 54 -22.64 -5.15 4.03
C ILE A 54 -21.59 -5.60 3.03
N GLU A 55 -21.43 -6.91 2.83
CA GLU A 55 -20.44 -7.44 1.89
C GLU A 55 -20.81 -7.11 0.44
N ASP A 56 -22.08 -7.18 0.06
CA ASP A 56 -22.55 -6.78 -1.26
C ASP A 56 -22.33 -5.28 -1.53
N VAL A 57 -22.56 -4.42 -0.54
CA VAL A 57 -22.23 -2.99 -0.65
C VAL A 57 -20.73 -2.80 -0.91
N ALA A 58 -19.86 -3.46 -0.15
CA ALA A 58 -18.42 -3.37 -0.34
C ALA A 58 -17.98 -3.86 -1.73
N ARG A 59 -18.48 -5.02 -2.16
CA ARG A 59 -18.20 -5.60 -3.48
C ARG A 59 -18.66 -4.70 -4.62
N ASN A 60 -19.88 -4.19 -4.54
CA ASN A 60 -20.45 -3.34 -5.58
C ASN A 60 -19.72 -1.98 -5.68
N ARG A 61 -19.34 -1.37 -4.55
CA ARG A 61 -18.52 -0.16 -4.54
C ARG A 61 -17.15 -0.42 -5.14
N ALA A 62 -16.49 -1.52 -4.78
CA ALA A 62 -15.21 -1.90 -5.36
C ALA A 62 -15.30 -2.07 -6.89
N LYS A 63 -16.29 -2.83 -7.36
CA LYS A 63 -16.55 -3.00 -8.80
C LYS A 63 -16.75 -1.67 -9.50
N LYS A 64 -17.53 -0.77 -8.92
CA LYS A 64 -17.84 0.55 -9.48
C LYS A 64 -16.57 1.40 -9.66
N ILE A 65 -15.83 1.64 -8.57
CA ILE A 65 -14.72 2.61 -8.60
C ILE A 65 -13.49 2.10 -9.34
N PHE A 66 -13.26 0.77 -9.37
CA PHE A 66 -12.17 0.17 -10.13
C PHE A 66 -12.59 -0.26 -11.55
N LYS A 67 -13.88 -0.22 -11.87
CA LYS A 67 -14.46 -0.67 -13.16
C LYS A 67 -14.12 -2.14 -13.43
N ALA A 68 -14.25 -3.00 -12.42
CA ALA A 68 -14.01 -4.43 -12.49
C ALA A 68 -15.32 -5.22 -12.57
N ASP A 69 -15.30 -6.39 -13.22
CA ASP A 69 -16.49 -7.25 -13.33
C ASP A 69 -16.84 -7.90 -11.99
N HIS A 70 -15.79 -8.32 -11.24
CA HIS A 70 -15.93 -8.99 -9.95
C HIS A 70 -14.98 -8.40 -8.92
N ALA A 71 -15.39 -8.45 -7.65
CA ALA A 71 -14.58 -8.06 -6.49
C ALA A 71 -14.76 -9.05 -5.34
N ASN A 72 -13.64 -9.45 -4.71
CA ASN A 72 -13.62 -10.19 -3.47
C ASN A 72 -12.97 -9.31 -2.39
N VAL A 73 -13.70 -9.00 -1.33
CA VAL A 73 -13.31 -8.08 -0.25
C VAL A 73 -12.94 -8.80 1.05
N GLN A 74 -12.85 -10.13 1.02
CA GLN A 74 -12.58 -10.95 2.19
C GLN A 74 -11.10 -11.15 2.54
N PRO A 75 -10.09 -10.94 1.66
CA PRO A 75 -8.69 -11.12 2.02
C PRO A 75 -8.28 -10.30 3.25
N TYR A 76 -7.70 -10.94 4.26
CA TYR A 76 -7.26 -10.28 5.50
C TYR A 76 -6.12 -9.29 5.28
N SER A 77 -5.35 -9.44 4.21
CA SER A 77 -4.22 -8.58 3.86
C SER A 77 -3.85 -8.69 2.39
N GLY A 78 -2.98 -7.78 1.90
CA GLY A 78 -2.43 -7.86 0.55
C GLY A 78 -1.64 -9.14 0.28
N SER A 79 -0.92 -9.67 1.27
CA SER A 79 -0.19 -10.94 1.12
C SER A 79 -1.12 -12.11 0.88
N ILE A 80 -2.25 -12.16 1.59
CA ILE A 80 -3.29 -13.18 1.40
C ILE A 80 -4.00 -12.96 0.06
N ALA A 81 -4.26 -11.72 -0.34
CA ALA A 81 -4.82 -11.41 -1.65
C ALA A 81 -3.91 -11.93 -2.78
N ASN A 82 -2.61 -11.66 -2.72
CA ASN A 82 -1.66 -12.14 -3.72
C ASN A 82 -1.61 -13.67 -3.78
N LEU A 83 -1.52 -14.34 -2.63
CA LEU A 83 -1.52 -15.80 -2.59
C LEU A 83 -2.85 -16.36 -3.14
N GLY A 84 -3.98 -15.70 -2.87
CA GLY A 84 -5.29 -16.05 -3.42
C GLY A 84 -5.35 -15.89 -4.93
N ALA A 85 -4.80 -14.80 -5.46
CA ALA A 85 -4.70 -14.58 -6.89
C ALA A 85 -3.93 -15.73 -7.57
N TYR A 86 -2.76 -16.10 -7.04
CA TYR A 86 -1.97 -17.19 -7.63
C TYR A 86 -2.69 -18.53 -7.53
N ASN A 87 -3.20 -18.89 -6.35
CA ASN A 87 -3.91 -20.16 -6.14
C ASN A 87 -5.20 -20.30 -6.96
N SER A 88 -5.79 -19.17 -7.40
CA SER A 88 -6.98 -19.20 -8.26
C SER A 88 -6.64 -19.52 -9.72
N LEU A 89 -5.41 -19.24 -10.14
CA LEU A 89 -4.97 -19.35 -11.54
C LEU A 89 -4.09 -20.58 -11.78
N ILE A 90 -3.22 -20.91 -10.85
CA ILE A 90 -2.16 -21.91 -11.00
C ILE A 90 -2.10 -22.88 -9.81
N LYS A 91 -1.40 -23.98 -9.99
CA LYS A 91 -1.19 -25.02 -8.96
C LYS A 91 0.17 -24.87 -8.29
N PRO A 92 0.35 -25.39 -7.06
CA PRO A 92 1.67 -25.51 -6.45
C PRO A 92 2.69 -26.18 -7.39
N GLY A 93 3.91 -25.67 -7.41
CA GLY A 93 4.98 -26.11 -8.30
C GLY A 93 5.03 -25.39 -9.65
N GLN A 94 3.99 -24.67 -10.04
CA GLN A 94 4.03 -23.83 -11.24
C GLN A 94 4.82 -22.52 -10.99
N LYS A 95 5.15 -21.81 -12.06
CA LYS A 95 6.12 -20.74 -12.07
C LYS A 95 5.48 -19.37 -12.03
N ILE A 96 5.95 -18.49 -11.12
CA ILE A 96 5.62 -17.08 -11.10
C ILE A 96 6.84 -16.23 -11.44
N MET A 97 6.64 -15.13 -12.16
CA MET A 97 7.68 -14.14 -12.46
C MET A 97 7.32 -12.78 -11.89
N GLY A 98 8.15 -12.23 -10.99
CA GLY A 98 7.88 -10.95 -10.31
C GLY A 98 9.13 -10.11 -10.08
N LEU A 99 8.95 -8.83 -9.71
CA LEU A 99 10.06 -7.92 -9.43
C LEU A 99 10.82 -8.35 -8.17
N THR A 100 12.17 -8.31 -8.24
CA THR A 100 13.03 -8.59 -7.08
C THR A 100 12.73 -7.64 -5.92
N LEU A 101 12.90 -8.13 -4.69
CA LEU A 101 12.72 -7.31 -3.48
C LEU A 101 13.68 -6.10 -3.47
N SER A 102 14.93 -6.28 -3.92
CA SER A 102 15.93 -5.22 -3.99
C SER A 102 15.60 -4.13 -5.01
N SER A 103 14.84 -4.46 -6.05
CA SER A 103 14.36 -3.49 -7.05
C SER A 103 12.99 -2.89 -6.71
N GLY A 104 12.47 -3.16 -5.50
CA GLY A 104 11.20 -2.60 -5.03
C GLY A 104 9.99 -3.53 -5.19
N GLY A 105 10.19 -4.82 -5.46
CA GLY A 105 9.12 -5.82 -5.41
C GLY A 105 8.59 -6.06 -4.00
N HIS A 106 7.45 -6.76 -3.90
CA HIS A 106 6.91 -7.20 -2.61
C HIS A 106 7.41 -8.62 -2.28
N LEU A 107 7.44 -8.97 -0.99
CA LEU A 107 7.79 -10.32 -0.52
C LEU A 107 7.03 -11.42 -1.28
N THR A 108 5.74 -11.21 -1.55
CA THR A 108 4.87 -12.15 -2.24
C THR A 108 5.08 -12.23 -3.75
N HIS A 109 5.95 -11.39 -4.33
CA HIS A 109 6.30 -11.44 -5.75
C HIS A 109 7.44 -12.43 -6.06
N GLY A 110 7.64 -13.44 -5.21
CA GLY A 110 8.63 -14.50 -5.42
C GLY A 110 9.90 -14.38 -4.58
N SER A 111 9.87 -13.62 -3.47
CA SER A 111 10.99 -13.60 -2.53
C SER A 111 11.16 -14.96 -1.85
N LYS A 112 12.39 -15.47 -1.79
CA LYS A 112 12.74 -16.79 -1.21
C LYS A 112 12.28 -17.00 0.24
N VAL A 113 12.11 -15.91 1.01
CA VAL A 113 11.65 -15.98 2.40
C VAL A 113 10.13 -15.96 2.53
N SER A 114 9.41 -15.70 1.44
CA SER A 114 7.95 -15.66 1.42
C SER A 114 7.35 -17.06 1.28
N ILE A 115 6.16 -17.25 1.85
CA ILE A 115 5.33 -18.44 1.64
C ILE A 115 5.08 -18.72 0.15
N THR A 116 5.02 -17.68 -0.68
CA THR A 116 4.82 -17.75 -2.13
C THR A 116 5.85 -18.66 -2.79
N SER A 117 7.15 -18.47 -2.45
CA SER A 117 8.23 -19.29 -3.01
C SER A 117 8.36 -20.68 -2.39
N LYS A 118 7.51 -21.02 -1.40
CA LYS A 118 7.35 -22.40 -0.92
C LYS A 118 6.33 -23.18 -1.72
N PHE A 119 5.38 -22.49 -2.35
CA PHE A 119 4.34 -23.11 -3.18
C PHE A 119 4.66 -23.03 -4.67
N PHE A 120 5.31 -21.97 -5.13
CA PHE A 120 5.54 -21.68 -6.54
C PHE A 120 7.02 -21.53 -6.84
N GLU A 121 7.45 -21.98 -8.00
CA GLU A 121 8.77 -21.66 -8.52
C GLU A 121 8.82 -20.16 -8.85
N ALA A 122 9.82 -19.44 -8.36
CA ALA A 122 9.91 -18.01 -8.52
C ALA A 122 11.07 -17.61 -9.42
N VAL A 123 10.76 -16.88 -10.48
CA VAL A 123 11.72 -16.15 -11.33
C VAL A 123 11.55 -14.67 -11.05
N ASN A 124 12.67 -13.95 -10.97
CA ASN A 124 12.60 -12.53 -10.67
C ASN A 124 13.25 -11.70 -11.75
N TYR A 125 12.58 -10.63 -12.19
CA TYR A 125 13.15 -9.55 -12.98
C TYR A 125 13.62 -8.41 -12.09
N SER A 126 14.49 -7.56 -12.62
CA SER A 126 15.07 -6.39 -11.92
C SER A 126 14.87 -5.13 -12.73
N VAL A 127 15.15 -3.98 -12.13
CA VAL A 127 15.25 -2.70 -12.83
C VAL A 127 16.64 -2.54 -13.46
N LYS A 128 16.78 -1.60 -14.40
CA LYS A 128 18.05 -1.17 -14.97
C LYS A 128 18.94 -0.45 -13.95
N GLU A 129 20.18 -0.17 -14.32
CA GLU A 129 21.14 0.60 -13.50
C GLU A 129 20.60 1.99 -13.12
N ASP A 130 19.82 2.61 -14.00
CA ASP A 130 19.15 3.90 -13.75
C ASP A 130 17.91 3.82 -12.86
N GLY A 131 17.55 2.61 -12.41
CA GLY A 131 16.42 2.34 -11.54
C GLY A 131 15.07 2.18 -12.26
N TYR A 132 15.00 2.29 -13.59
CA TYR A 132 13.76 2.11 -14.35
C TYR A 132 13.50 0.64 -14.69
N LEU A 133 12.21 0.27 -14.83
CA LEU A 133 11.81 -1.03 -15.37
C LEU A 133 12.29 -1.17 -16.82
N ASP A 134 12.84 -2.34 -17.13
CA ASP A 134 13.24 -2.71 -18.49
C ASP A 134 12.24 -3.67 -19.09
N TYR A 135 11.24 -3.13 -19.78
CA TYR A 135 10.16 -3.95 -20.35
C TYR A 135 10.65 -4.93 -21.43
N ASP A 136 11.72 -4.60 -22.17
CA ASP A 136 12.27 -5.50 -23.15
C ASP A 136 13.02 -6.66 -22.49
N ALA A 137 13.83 -6.40 -21.47
CA ALA A 137 14.47 -7.45 -20.68
C ALA A 137 13.44 -8.34 -19.96
N ILE A 138 12.33 -7.76 -19.44
CA ILE A 138 11.22 -8.50 -18.85
C ILE A 138 10.58 -9.43 -19.89
N ARG A 139 10.34 -8.95 -21.11
CA ARG A 139 9.79 -9.74 -22.22
C ARG A 139 10.70 -10.91 -22.61
N GLU A 140 11.98 -10.67 -22.77
CA GLU A 140 12.94 -11.74 -23.11
C GLU A 140 13.07 -12.77 -21.99
N LEU A 141 13.06 -12.31 -20.72
CA LEU A 141 13.05 -13.22 -19.58
C LEU A 141 11.76 -14.07 -19.55
N ALA A 142 10.60 -13.48 -19.83
CA ALA A 142 9.33 -14.20 -19.90
C ALA A 142 9.32 -15.26 -21.02
N LYS A 143 9.86 -14.94 -22.21
CA LYS A 143 10.01 -15.90 -23.31
C LYS A 143 10.91 -17.07 -22.94
N LYS A 144 12.01 -16.78 -22.27
CA LYS A 144 13.00 -17.80 -21.84
C LYS A 144 12.44 -18.71 -20.74
N GLU A 145 11.88 -18.12 -19.70
CA GLU A 145 11.48 -18.82 -18.48
C GLU A 145 10.07 -19.42 -18.53
N ARG A 146 9.22 -18.92 -19.46
CA ARG A 146 7.84 -19.39 -19.66
C ARG A 146 7.05 -19.50 -18.36
N PRO A 147 6.91 -18.41 -17.58
CA PRO A 147 6.16 -18.44 -16.33
C PRO A 147 4.68 -18.69 -16.60
N ASP A 148 3.99 -19.26 -15.62
CA ASP A 148 2.52 -19.40 -15.64
C ASP A 148 1.81 -18.12 -15.22
N VAL A 149 2.46 -17.31 -14.36
CA VAL A 149 1.96 -15.99 -13.91
C VAL A 149 3.08 -14.95 -14.01
N ILE A 150 2.77 -13.80 -14.59
CA ILE A 150 3.60 -12.59 -14.54
C ILE A 150 2.96 -11.61 -13.55
N VAL A 151 3.74 -11.16 -12.56
CA VAL A 151 3.30 -10.24 -11.51
C VAL A 151 3.86 -8.86 -11.79
N SER A 152 3.00 -7.88 -12.00
CA SER A 152 3.35 -6.46 -12.03
C SER A 152 2.99 -5.77 -10.71
N GLY A 153 3.61 -4.62 -10.43
CA GLY A 153 3.37 -3.89 -9.20
C GLY A 153 4.57 -3.87 -8.26
N THR A 154 4.57 -2.92 -7.33
CA THR A 154 5.78 -2.60 -6.57
C THR A 154 5.46 -2.08 -5.17
N THR A 155 6.47 -2.06 -4.30
CA THR A 155 6.41 -1.45 -2.95
C THR A 155 7.38 -0.29 -2.78
N ALA A 156 8.38 -0.16 -3.65
CA ALA A 156 9.44 0.86 -3.54
C ALA A 156 9.93 1.34 -4.92
N TYR A 157 9.06 1.40 -5.89
CA TYR A 157 9.36 1.91 -7.22
C TYR A 157 8.69 3.29 -7.41
N PRO A 158 9.46 4.37 -7.67
CA PRO A 158 8.91 5.72 -7.66
C PRO A 158 8.30 6.16 -8.99
N ARG A 159 8.37 5.36 -10.06
CA ARG A 159 7.86 5.74 -11.38
C ARG A 159 6.53 5.08 -11.73
N ALA A 160 5.87 5.62 -12.74
CA ALA A 160 4.67 5.01 -13.31
C ALA A 160 4.97 3.63 -13.90
N ILE A 161 4.00 2.73 -13.80
CA ILE A 161 4.07 1.37 -14.35
C ILE A 161 3.14 1.29 -15.55
N ASP A 162 3.63 0.80 -16.68
CA ASP A 162 2.79 0.48 -17.83
C ASP A 162 2.27 -0.96 -17.73
N PHE A 163 1.06 -1.09 -17.22
CA PHE A 163 0.39 -2.38 -17.04
C PHE A 163 -0.06 -3.02 -18.35
N GLU A 164 -0.24 -2.22 -19.43
CA GLU A 164 -0.58 -2.72 -20.75
C GLU A 164 0.57 -3.57 -21.32
N ILE A 165 1.79 -3.06 -21.23
CA ILE A 165 2.99 -3.81 -21.67
C ILE A 165 3.10 -5.13 -20.91
N PHE A 166 2.84 -5.16 -19.60
CA PHE A 166 2.83 -6.41 -18.83
C PHE A 166 1.75 -7.38 -19.31
N GLY A 167 0.55 -6.87 -19.61
CA GLY A 167 -0.53 -7.66 -20.20
C GLY A 167 -0.17 -8.26 -21.56
N ASP A 168 0.51 -7.49 -22.40
CA ASP A 168 0.98 -7.97 -23.72
C ASP A 168 2.07 -9.03 -23.57
N ILE A 169 3.06 -8.82 -22.69
CA ILE A 169 4.09 -9.82 -22.40
C ILE A 169 3.46 -11.13 -21.91
N ALA A 170 2.46 -11.04 -21.00
CA ALA A 170 1.79 -12.22 -20.51
C ALA A 170 1.07 -12.99 -21.63
N LYS A 171 0.36 -12.30 -22.50
CA LYS A 171 -0.30 -12.90 -23.69
C LYS A 171 0.70 -13.56 -24.63
N GLU A 172 1.84 -12.92 -24.92
CA GLU A 172 2.89 -13.45 -25.81
C GLU A 172 3.42 -14.81 -25.34
N VAL A 173 3.51 -15.02 -24.04
CA VAL A 173 4.05 -16.27 -23.48
C VAL A 173 2.98 -17.24 -22.97
N GLY A 174 1.69 -16.87 -23.04
CA GLY A 174 0.57 -17.68 -22.55
C GLY A 174 0.47 -17.74 -21.03
N ALA A 175 0.95 -16.70 -20.34
CA ALA A 175 0.89 -16.55 -18.90
C ALA A 175 -0.34 -15.73 -18.48
N TYR A 176 -0.78 -15.89 -17.22
CA TYR A 176 -1.71 -14.96 -16.59
C TYR A 176 -0.97 -13.70 -16.12
N HIS A 177 -1.64 -12.56 -16.18
CA HIS A 177 -1.15 -11.30 -15.61
C HIS A 177 -1.86 -11.00 -14.28
N VAL A 178 -1.08 -10.98 -13.18
CA VAL A 178 -1.56 -10.53 -11.86
C VAL A 178 -0.92 -9.18 -11.55
N SER A 179 -1.74 -8.18 -11.27
CA SER A 179 -1.25 -6.83 -10.97
C SER A 179 -1.49 -6.46 -9.50
N ASP A 180 -0.42 -6.24 -8.73
CA ASP A 180 -0.48 -5.76 -7.35
C ASP A 180 -0.38 -4.23 -7.32
N ILE A 181 -1.53 -3.57 -7.11
CA ILE A 181 -1.62 -2.11 -7.00
C ILE A 181 -1.75 -1.63 -5.55
N ALA A 182 -1.33 -2.42 -4.58
CA ALA A 182 -1.50 -2.10 -3.17
C ALA A 182 -1.01 -0.69 -2.79
N HIS A 183 0.09 -0.23 -3.38
CA HIS A 183 0.57 1.14 -3.19
C HIS A 183 -0.19 2.18 -4.02
N LEU A 184 -0.64 1.82 -5.20
CA LEU A 184 -1.17 2.75 -6.20
C LEU A 184 -2.70 2.86 -6.20
N SER A 185 -3.42 2.02 -5.42
CA SER A 185 -4.87 1.88 -5.51
C SER A 185 -5.65 3.19 -5.41
N GLY A 186 -5.27 4.09 -4.50
CA GLY A 186 -5.90 5.40 -4.40
C GLY A 186 -5.65 6.30 -5.62
N LEU A 187 -4.44 6.24 -6.20
CA LEU A 187 -4.10 6.99 -7.42
C LEU A 187 -4.83 6.42 -8.65
N VAL A 188 -4.99 5.10 -8.71
CA VAL A 188 -5.76 4.42 -9.78
C VAL A 188 -7.24 4.80 -9.69
N VAL A 189 -7.85 4.78 -8.51
CA VAL A 189 -9.25 5.20 -8.31
C VAL A 189 -9.45 6.66 -8.70
N ALA A 190 -8.52 7.54 -8.34
CA ALA A 190 -8.56 8.96 -8.71
C ALA A 190 -8.24 9.23 -10.20
N GLY A 191 -7.90 8.21 -11.00
CA GLY A 191 -7.53 8.38 -12.40
C GLY A 191 -6.15 9.03 -12.64
N LEU A 192 -5.34 9.12 -11.59
CA LEU A 192 -4.00 9.75 -11.63
C LEU A 192 -2.87 8.75 -11.92
N HIS A 193 -3.19 7.47 -12.02
CA HIS A 193 -2.33 6.40 -12.51
C HIS A 193 -3.16 5.47 -13.39
N LYS A 194 -2.54 4.95 -14.47
CA LYS A 194 -3.21 4.01 -15.39
C LYS A 194 -3.71 2.79 -14.61
N SER A 195 -4.95 2.38 -14.85
CA SER A 195 -5.54 1.20 -14.21
C SER A 195 -5.04 -0.09 -14.88
N PRO A 196 -4.66 -1.13 -14.11
CA PRO A 196 -4.36 -2.43 -14.67
C PRO A 196 -5.59 -3.28 -15.02
N VAL A 197 -6.79 -2.91 -14.54
CA VAL A 197 -8.00 -3.74 -14.67
C VAL A 197 -8.30 -4.18 -16.11
N PRO A 198 -8.11 -3.35 -17.14
CA PRO A 198 -8.31 -3.79 -18.53
C PRO A 198 -7.28 -4.80 -19.03
N TYR A 199 -6.09 -4.86 -18.42
CA TYR A 199 -4.92 -5.58 -18.93
C TYR A 199 -4.55 -6.81 -18.11
N ALA A 200 -4.99 -6.87 -16.85
CA ALA A 200 -4.69 -7.98 -15.93
C ALA A 200 -5.86 -8.97 -15.86
N ASP A 201 -5.54 -10.23 -15.58
CA ASP A 201 -6.54 -11.26 -15.26
C ASP A 201 -7.07 -11.06 -13.85
N ILE A 202 -6.16 -10.76 -12.92
CA ILE A 202 -6.51 -10.44 -11.53
C ILE A 202 -5.70 -9.23 -11.07
N VAL A 203 -6.37 -8.31 -10.38
CA VAL A 203 -5.74 -7.19 -9.68
C VAL A 203 -5.89 -7.38 -8.19
N SER A 204 -4.77 -7.37 -7.48
CA SER A 204 -4.74 -7.38 -6.02
C SER A 204 -4.45 -5.99 -5.46
N THR A 205 -5.01 -5.70 -4.29
CA THR A 205 -4.71 -4.46 -3.59
C THR A 205 -4.86 -4.62 -2.07
N THR A 206 -4.30 -3.65 -1.35
CA THR A 206 -4.62 -3.36 0.05
C THR A 206 -5.58 -2.20 0.14
N THR A 207 -6.30 -2.09 1.24
CA THR A 207 -7.29 -1.04 1.46
C THR A 207 -6.78 0.13 2.30
N HIS A 208 -5.58 0.02 2.92
CA HIS A 208 -5.12 0.91 4.00
C HIS A 208 -3.96 1.85 3.64
N LYS A 209 -3.51 1.91 2.37
CA LYS A 209 -2.41 2.78 1.94
C LYS A 209 -2.97 4.07 1.32
N THR A 210 -2.73 4.31 0.02
CA THR A 210 -3.29 5.48 -0.67
C THR A 210 -4.82 5.49 -0.71
N LEU A 211 -5.47 4.33 -0.65
CA LEU A 211 -6.94 4.22 -0.58
C LEU A 211 -7.53 4.67 0.77
N ARG A 212 -6.71 4.83 1.81
CA ARG A 212 -7.07 5.40 3.12
C ARG A 212 -8.17 4.65 3.87
N GLY A 213 -8.26 3.33 3.67
CA GLY A 213 -9.22 2.45 4.34
C GLY A 213 -8.63 1.66 5.52
N PRO A 214 -9.38 0.68 6.06
CA PRO A 214 -8.91 -0.19 7.15
C PRO A 214 -7.83 -1.14 6.68
N ARG A 215 -7.13 -1.80 7.63
CA ARG A 215 -6.21 -2.89 7.33
C ARG A 215 -6.96 -4.06 6.71
N GLY A 216 -6.67 -4.38 5.46
CA GLY A 216 -7.33 -5.44 4.68
C GLY A 216 -6.74 -5.56 3.28
N GLY A 217 -7.23 -6.52 2.52
CA GLY A 217 -6.91 -6.74 1.12
C GLY A 217 -8.17 -6.92 0.27
N MET A 218 -7.99 -6.87 -1.05
CA MET A 218 -9.07 -7.04 -2.00
C MET A 218 -8.54 -7.62 -3.30
N LEU A 219 -9.35 -8.41 -3.98
CA LEU A 219 -9.11 -8.89 -5.33
C LEU A 219 -10.19 -8.37 -6.28
N LEU A 220 -9.75 -7.97 -7.46
CA LEU A 220 -10.60 -7.56 -8.57
C LEU A 220 -10.25 -8.46 -9.76
N CYS A 221 -11.21 -8.90 -10.54
CA CYS A 221 -10.93 -9.73 -11.70
C CYS A 221 -12.02 -9.64 -12.75
N LYS A 222 -11.72 -10.21 -13.92
CA LYS A 222 -12.71 -10.47 -14.95
C LYS A 222 -13.71 -11.54 -14.47
N GLU A 223 -14.91 -11.52 -15.00
CA GLU A 223 -15.99 -12.45 -14.60
C GLU A 223 -15.58 -13.93 -14.71
N GLU A 224 -14.82 -14.29 -15.73
CA GLU A 224 -14.34 -15.67 -15.95
C GLU A 224 -13.50 -16.24 -14.81
N HIS A 225 -12.86 -15.39 -14.01
CA HIS A 225 -12.04 -15.77 -12.85
C HIS A 225 -12.80 -15.70 -11.51
N ALA A 226 -13.99 -15.10 -11.48
CA ALA A 226 -14.74 -14.80 -10.26
C ALA A 226 -14.88 -15.99 -9.32
N LYS A 227 -15.41 -17.12 -9.84
CA LYS A 227 -15.61 -18.34 -9.04
C LYS A 227 -14.32 -18.94 -8.50
N LYS A 228 -13.22 -18.86 -9.28
CA LYS A 228 -11.92 -19.40 -8.88
C LYS A 228 -11.30 -18.53 -7.79
N VAL A 229 -11.40 -17.20 -7.93
CA VAL A 229 -10.95 -16.22 -6.94
C VAL A 229 -11.69 -16.40 -5.62
N ASP A 230 -13.02 -16.45 -5.65
CA ASP A 230 -13.81 -16.64 -4.44
C ASP A 230 -13.45 -17.96 -3.75
N LYS A 231 -13.35 -19.08 -4.50
CA LYS A 231 -12.98 -20.38 -3.94
C LYS A 231 -11.55 -20.39 -3.39
N ALA A 232 -10.61 -19.69 -3.99
CA ALA A 232 -9.23 -19.61 -3.53
C ALA A 232 -9.10 -18.84 -2.20
N ILE A 233 -9.95 -17.84 -1.98
CA ILE A 233 -10.01 -17.13 -0.71
C ILE A 233 -10.77 -17.96 0.32
N MET A 234 -12.05 -18.29 0.07
CA MET A 234 -12.85 -19.07 1.00
C MET A 234 -13.54 -20.21 0.23
N PRO A 235 -13.27 -21.45 0.57
CA PRO A 235 -12.55 -21.97 1.75
C PRO A 235 -11.04 -22.23 1.53
N GLY A 236 -10.44 -21.77 0.40
CA GLY A 236 -9.10 -22.17 0.01
C GLY A 236 -7.99 -21.72 0.97
N GLN A 237 -8.09 -20.52 1.54
CA GLN A 237 -7.05 -19.95 2.41
C GLN A 237 -7.60 -19.44 3.74
N GLN A 238 -8.87 -19.03 3.77
CA GLN A 238 -9.52 -18.40 4.92
C GLN A 238 -10.80 -19.15 5.28
N GLY A 239 -11.24 -18.98 6.53
CA GLY A 239 -12.58 -19.28 7.01
C GLY A 239 -13.40 -17.98 7.10
N GLY A 240 -13.99 -17.69 8.28
CA GLY A 240 -14.84 -16.55 8.51
C GLY A 240 -14.15 -15.20 8.19
N PRO A 241 -14.75 -14.37 7.34
CA PRO A 241 -14.22 -13.05 7.03
C PRO A 241 -14.36 -12.08 8.20
N HIS A 242 -13.54 -11.05 8.22
CA HIS A 242 -13.62 -9.97 9.22
C HIS A 242 -14.72 -8.98 8.82
N MET A 243 -15.96 -9.21 9.24
CA MET A 243 -17.12 -8.40 8.82
C MET A 243 -17.01 -6.92 9.21
N HIS A 244 -16.41 -6.60 10.36
CA HIS A 244 -16.09 -5.24 10.76
C HIS A 244 -15.09 -4.56 9.81
N THR A 245 -14.11 -5.30 9.30
CA THR A 245 -13.18 -4.80 8.29
C THR A 245 -13.89 -4.58 6.95
N ILE A 246 -14.75 -5.51 6.53
CA ILE A 246 -15.53 -5.39 5.27
C ILE A 246 -16.47 -4.17 5.34
N ALA A 247 -17.12 -3.94 6.47
CA ALA A 247 -17.92 -2.72 6.68
C ALA A 247 -17.08 -1.45 6.55
N ALA A 248 -15.88 -1.45 7.14
CA ALA A 248 -14.95 -0.33 7.05
C ALA A 248 -14.39 -0.15 5.63
N ILE A 249 -14.17 -1.24 4.87
CA ILE A 249 -13.83 -1.19 3.44
C ILE A 249 -14.97 -0.53 2.66
N ALA A 250 -16.23 -0.92 2.92
CA ALA A 250 -17.38 -0.31 2.26
C ALA A 250 -17.45 1.21 2.49
N VAL A 251 -17.15 1.68 3.71
CA VAL A 251 -17.07 3.12 4.02
C VAL A 251 -15.94 3.79 3.25
N ALA A 252 -14.74 3.22 3.28
CA ALA A 252 -13.57 3.78 2.60
C ALA A 252 -13.75 3.86 1.07
N LEU A 253 -14.42 2.88 0.47
CA LEU A 253 -14.72 2.89 -0.97
C LEU A 253 -15.74 3.97 -1.36
N GLU A 254 -16.69 4.31 -0.47
CA GLU A 254 -17.58 5.45 -0.66
C GLU A 254 -16.81 6.77 -0.57
N GLU A 255 -15.96 6.93 0.44
CA GLU A 255 -15.10 8.11 0.56
C GLU A 255 -14.18 8.27 -0.66
N ALA A 256 -13.69 7.16 -1.23
CA ALA A 256 -12.83 7.17 -2.39
C ALA A 256 -13.57 7.53 -3.71
N ASP A 257 -14.89 7.39 -3.77
CA ASP A 257 -15.74 7.79 -4.89
C ASP A 257 -16.23 9.25 -4.75
N SER A 258 -15.37 10.15 -4.30
CA SER A 258 -15.71 11.55 -4.04
C SER A 258 -14.73 12.53 -4.66
N GLN A 259 -15.18 13.77 -4.87
CA GLN A 259 -14.33 14.87 -5.35
C GLN A 259 -13.24 15.23 -4.34
N GLU A 260 -13.53 15.11 -3.05
CA GLU A 260 -12.58 15.34 -1.97
C GLU A 260 -11.43 14.34 -2.01
N PHE A 261 -11.71 13.10 -2.38
CA PHE A 261 -10.68 12.08 -2.54
C PHE A 261 -9.80 12.35 -3.76
N LEU A 262 -10.36 12.83 -4.88
CA LEU A 262 -9.57 13.26 -6.04
C LEU A 262 -8.62 14.40 -5.66
N ILE A 263 -9.11 15.43 -4.97
CA ILE A 263 -8.28 16.56 -4.48
C ILE A 263 -7.16 16.06 -3.56
N TYR A 264 -7.47 15.12 -2.66
CA TYR A 264 -6.48 14.49 -1.80
C TYR A 264 -5.41 13.74 -2.61
N ALA A 265 -5.80 12.95 -3.59
CA ALA A 265 -4.87 12.18 -4.42
C ALA A 265 -3.97 13.08 -5.28
N GLU A 266 -4.53 14.16 -5.85
CA GLU A 266 -3.74 15.19 -6.55
C GLU A 266 -2.71 15.85 -5.61
N GLN A 267 -3.13 16.18 -4.38
CA GLN A 267 -2.23 16.79 -3.41
C GLN A 267 -1.11 15.84 -2.97
N ILE A 268 -1.35 14.52 -2.92
CA ILE A 268 -0.29 13.53 -2.70
C ILE A 268 0.82 13.68 -3.74
N LEU A 269 0.46 13.77 -5.02
CA LEU A 269 1.43 13.88 -6.11
C LEU A 269 2.17 15.23 -6.09
N LYS A 270 1.47 16.35 -5.83
CA LYS A 270 2.09 17.65 -5.66
C LYS A 270 3.10 17.66 -4.52
N ASN A 271 2.72 17.12 -3.38
CA ASN A 271 3.58 16.99 -2.21
C ASN A 271 4.80 16.10 -2.48
N SER A 272 4.58 14.96 -3.12
CA SER A 272 5.65 14.02 -3.45
C SER A 272 6.67 14.63 -4.41
N LYS A 273 6.19 15.31 -5.45
CA LYS A 273 7.03 16.03 -6.40
C LYS A 273 7.83 17.13 -5.69
N ARG A 274 7.15 17.98 -4.89
CA ARG A 274 7.81 19.10 -4.18
C ARG A 274 8.87 18.62 -3.20
N LEU A 275 8.55 17.58 -2.40
CA LEU A 275 9.51 17.00 -1.46
C LEU A 275 10.73 16.41 -2.19
N SER A 276 10.52 15.75 -3.33
CA SER A 276 11.61 15.23 -4.17
C SER A 276 12.52 16.32 -4.67
N GLU A 277 11.96 17.40 -5.24
CA GLU A 277 12.71 18.55 -5.74
C GLU A 277 13.56 19.16 -4.62
N LYS A 278 12.97 19.38 -3.45
CA LYS A 278 13.67 20.01 -2.31
C LYS A 278 14.76 19.13 -1.71
N LEU A 279 14.57 17.82 -1.70
CA LEU A 279 15.63 16.89 -1.28
C LEU A 279 16.81 16.92 -2.26
N MET A 280 16.55 16.96 -3.57
CA MET A 280 17.60 17.06 -4.57
C MET A 280 18.36 18.42 -4.47
N GLU A 281 17.66 19.54 -4.25
CA GLU A 281 18.27 20.84 -3.99
C GLU A 281 19.23 20.82 -2.78
N LYS A 282 18.97 19.91 -1.81
CA LYS A 282 19.84 19.69 -0.63
C LYS A 282 20.90 18.62 -0.84
N GLY A 283 21.10 18.21 -2.09
CA GLY A 283 22.14 17.25 -2.47
C GLY A 283 21.83 15.80 -2.06
N PHE A 284 20.57 15.41 -1.93
CA PHE A 284 20.18 14.00 -1.86
C PHE A 284 19.99 13.46 -3.28
N ASP A 285 20.52 12.28 -3.54
CA ASP A 285 20.21 11.55 -4.75
C ASP A 285 18.91 10.78 -4.59
N LEU A 286 18.09 10.79 -5.64
CA LEU A 286 16.86 10.01 -5.69
C LEU A 286 16.97 8.95 -6.78
N VAL A 287 16.58 7.73 -6.44
CA VAL A 287 16.46 6.66 -7.43
C VAL A 287 15.54 7.13 -8.56
N THR A 288 15.98 6.99 -9.81
CA THR A 288 15.33 7.52 -11.03
C THR A 288 15.26 9.06 -11.13
N GLY A 289 15.93 9.81 -10.26
CA GLY A 289 15.92 11.28 -10.29
C GLY A 289 14.58 11.93 -9.97
N GLY A 290 13.71 11.26 -9.18
CA GLY A 290 12.42 11.83 -8.76
C GLY A 290 11.31 10.79 -8.66
N THR A 291 10.05 11.24 -8.74
CA THR A 291 8.88 10.37 -8.59
C THR A 291 7.69 10.80 -9.46
N ASP A 292 6.91 9.81 -9.92
CA ASP A 292 5.62 10.00 -10.60
C ASP A 292 4.42 9.61 -9.70
N ASN A 293 4.70 9.13 -8.48
CA ASN A 293 3.69 8.68 -7.54
C ASN A 293 3.95 9.21 -6.11
N HIS A 294 3.45 8.56 -5.09
CA HIS A 294 3.57 8.98 -3.69
C HIS A 294 4.86 8.51 -2.99
N ILE A 295 5.69 7.71 -3.67
CA ILE A 295 6.89 7.09 -3.11
C ILE A 295 8.12 7.88 -3.57
N ILE A 296 8.99 8.20 -2.62
CA ILE A 296 10.32 8.76 -2.87
C ILE A 296 11.34 7.76 -2.33
N LEU A 297 12.25 7.34 -3.18
CA LEU A 297 13.33 6.43 -2.82
C LEU A 297 14.65 7.19 -2.87
N VAL A 298 15.18 7.49 -1.69
CA VAL A 298 16.42 8.28 -1.53
C VAL A 298 17.61 7.34 -1.53
N ASP A 299 18.60 7.64 -2.36
CA ASP A 299 19.92 7.00 -2.36
C ASP A 299 20.86 7.81 -1.46
N LEU A 300 21.33 7.19 -0.39
CA LEU A 300 22.18 7.84 0.61
C LEU A 300 23.68 7.60 0.39
N ARG A 301 24.06 6.90 -0.67
CA ARG A 301 25.47 6.56 -0.96
C ARG A 301 26.32 7.79 -1.15
N SER A 302 25.85 8.78 -1.91
CA SER A 302 26.59 10.04 -2.14
C SER A 302 26.82 10.86 -0.87
N LYS A 303 25.94 10.73 0.12
CA LYS A 303 26.10 11.39 1.43
C LYS A 303 26.89 10.54 2.43
N ASN A 304 27.25 9.30 2.07
CA ASN A 304 27.97 8.37 2.94
C ASN A 304 27.21 8.07 4.24
N ILE A 305 25.87 8.00 4.17
CA ILE A 305 24.98 7.79 5.32
C ILE A 305 24.37 6.38 5.22
N PRO A 306 24.58 5.48 6.21
CA PRO A 306 23.88 4.21 6.25
C PRO A 306 22.37 4.41 6.44
N GLY A 307 21.55 3.83 5.56
CA GLY A 307 20.10 4.05 5.58
C GLY A 307 19.42 3.67 6.90
N ARG A 308 19.86 2.58 7.52
CA ARG A 308 19.32 2.14 8.82
C ARG A 308 19.61 3.14 9.94
N ASP A 309 20.80 3.71 9.98
CA ASP A 309 21.20 4.66 11.03
C ASP A 309 20.51 6.00 10.80
N PHE A 310 20.36 6.39 9.54
CA PHE A 310 19.59 7.59 9.18
C PHE A 310 18.11 7.46 9.57
N ALA A 311 17.46 6.35 9.25
CA ALA A 311 16.07 6.11 9.65
C ALA A 311 15.88 6.19 11.18
N LYS A 312 16.86 5.70 11.96
CA LYS A 312 16.85 5.80 13.43
C LYS A 312 17.07 7.26 13.92
N ALA A 313 17.94 8.02 13.25
CA ALA A 313 18.17 9.43 13.59
C ALA A 313 16.92 10.26 13.30
N LEU A 314 16.28 10.02 12.15
CA LEU A 314 15.00 10.64 11.79
C LEU A 314 13.90 10.31 12.82
N ASP A 315 13.79 9.06 13.27
CA ASP A 315 12.81 8.65 14.30
C ASP A 315 13.02 9.40 15.63
N ARG A 316 14.27 9.56 16.08
CA ARG A 316 14.59 10.41 17.24
C ARG A 316 14.17 11.85 17.04
N ALA A 317 14.33 12.37 15.82
CA ALA A 317 13.85 13.69 15.41
C ALA A 317 12.32 13.73 15.14
N LYS A 318 11.58 12.65 15.45
CA LYS A 318 10.12 12.52 15.21
C LYS A 318 9.71 12.58 13.72
N ILE A 319 10.59 12.19 12.82
CA ILE A 319 10.33 12.00 11.40
C ILE A 319 10.42 10.51 11.10
N VAL A 320 9.33 9.90 10.65
CA VAL A 320 9.23 8.44 10.49
C VAL A 320 9.25 8.05 9.03
N GLY A 321 10.36 7.49 8.58
CA GLY A 321 10.55 6.83 7.29
C GLY A 321 11.11 5.43 7.51
N ASN A 322 11.31 4.63 6.45
CA ASN A 322 11.96 3.34 6.60
C ASN A 322 13.23 3.23 5.75
N PHE A 323 14.27 2.63 6.33
CA PHE A 323 15.41 2.20 5.52
C PHE A 323 14.94 1.16 4.49
N ASN A 324 15.53 1.20 3.30
CA ASN A 324 15.12 0.37 2.18
C ASN A 324 16.32 0.04 1.31
N THR A 325 16.32 -1.14 0.71
CA THR A 325 17.26 -1.44 -0.36
C THR A 325 17.00 -0.51 -1.55
N ILE A 326 18.05 -0.12 -2.22
CA ILE A 326 18.00 0.58 -3.51
C ILE A 326 18.47 -0.36 -4.61
N PRO A 327 18.10 -0.12 -5.87
CA PRO A 327 18.60 -0.91 -6.98
C PRO A 327 20.14 -0.96 -6.98
N HIS A 328 20.68 -2.15 -7.25
CA HIS A 328 22.14 -2.39 -7.32
C HIS A 328 22.92 -1.95 -6.05
N ASP A 329 22.26 -2.00 -4.89
CA ASP A 329 22.89 -1.69 -3.60
C ASP A 329 23.97 -2.75 -3.28
N PRO A 330 25.25 -2.34 -3.14
CA PRO A 330 26.31 -3.28 -2.76
C PRO A 330 26.20 -3.73 -1.29
N ALA A 331 25.42 -3.02 -0.48
CA ALA A 331 25.22 -3.31 0.94
C ALA A 331 24.20 -4.44 1.14
N PRO A 332 24.34 -5.23 2.21
CA PRO A 332 23.36 -6.27 2.52
C PRO A 332 22.00 -5.67 2.89
N ALA A 333 20.93 -6.38 2.61
CA ALA A 333 19.55 -5.94 2.89
C ALA A 333 19.27 -5.57 4.37
N THR A 334 20.11 -6.05 5.29
CA THR A 334 20.05 -5.72 6.72
C THR A 334 20.66 -4.35 7.07
N LYS A 335 21.46 -3.78 6.17
CA LYS A 335 22.12 -2.47 6.30
C LYS A 335 22.09 -1.73 4.95
N PRO A 336 20.91 -1.49 4.37
CA PRO A 336 20.82 -0.88 3.05
C PRO A 336 21.20 0.60 3.07
N ASN A 337 21.54 1.11 1.90
CA ASN A 337 21.94 2.51 1.70
C ASN A 337 20.78 3.40 1.25
N GLY A 338 19.55 2.96 1.34
CA GLY A 338 18.40 3.74 0.94
C GLY A 338 17.45 4.10 2.08
N LEU A 339 16.68 5.16 1.85
CA LEU A 339 15.55 5.56 2.66
C LEU A 339 14.31 5.65 1.76
N ARG A 340 13.22 4.97 2.15
CA ARG A 340 11.92 5.09 1.48
C ARG A 340 11.01 5.99 2.31
N ILE A 341 10.48 7.02 1.66
CA ILE A 341 9.51 7.95 2.26
C ILE A 341 8.35 8.19 1.29
N GLY A 342 7.26 8.77 1.77
CA GLY A 342 6.09 9.08 0.97
C GLY A 342 5.12 10.02 1.67
N THR A 343 4.17 10.54 0.93
CA THR A 343 3.37 11.70 1.31
C THR A 343 1.90 11.46 1.69
N PRO A 344 1.32 10.24 1.64
CA PRO A 344 -0.11 10.05 1.91
C PRO A 344 -0.54 10.54 3.30
N ALA A 345 0.20 10.17 4.35
CA ALA A 345 -0.17 10.49 5.73
C ALA A 345 -0.09 12.01 6.03
N VAL A 346 0.96 12.69 5.58
CA VAL A 346 1.10 14.14 5.76
C VAL A 346 0.07 14.91 4.93
N THR A 347 -0.29 14.41 3.74
CA THR A 347 -1.37 14.98 2.92
C THR A 347 -2.73 14.83 3.61
N THR A 348 -3.00 13.69 4.23
CA THR A 348 -4.25 13.49 5.02
C THR A 348 -4.35 14.46 6.19
N ARG A 349 -3.23 14.92 6.75
CA ARG A 349 -3.19 15.97 7.78
C ARG A 349 -3.40 17.39 7.23
N GLY A 350 -3.49 17.56 5.92
CA GLY A 350 -3.68 18.87 5.27
C GLY A 350 -2.39 19.61 4.93
N MET A 351 -1.22 18.97 5.08
CA MET A 351 0.06 19.54 4.65
C MET A 351 0.12 19.63 3.13
N LYS A 352 0.71 20.70 2.62
CA LYS A 352 0.86 21.01 1.19
C LYS A 352 2.33 21.27 0.86
N GLU A 353 2.59 21.83 -0.32
CA GLU A 353 3.93 22.03 -0.86
C GLU A 353 4.85 22.85 0.06
N ALA A 354 4.30 23.88 0.72
CA ALA A 354 5.07 24.70 1.67
C ALA A 354 5.61 23.89 2.87
N GLU A 355 4.81 22.94 3.38
CA GLU A 355 5.25 22.06 4.45
C GLU A 355 6.26 21.02 3.94
N MET A 356 6.23 20.66 2.65
CA MET A 356 7.24 19.78 2.07
C MET A 356 8.62 20.43 2.03
N ASP A 357 8.70 21.76 1.83
CA ASP A 357 9.94 22.50 1.95
C ASP A 357 10.52 22.42 3.36
N ILE A 358 9.67 22.64 4.36
CA ILE A 358 10.06 22.53 5.78
C ILE A 358 10.51 21.11 6.11
N ILE A 359 9.78 20.09 5.64
CA ILE A 359 10.11 18.68 5.89
C ILE A 359 11.46 18.33 5.26
N ALA A 360 11.75 18.81 4.05
CA ALA A 360 13.04 18.59 3.41
C ALA A 360 14.18 19.27 4.20
N ASP A 361 13.96 20.47 4.74
CA ASP A 361 14.91 21.17 5.61
C ASP A 361 15.19 20.37 6.89
N LEU A 362 14.15 19.85 7.54
CA LEU A 362 14.27 19.05 8.76
C LEU A 362 15.02 17.74 8.50
N ILE A 363 14.71 17.04 7.38
CA ILE A 363 15.44 15.83 6.98
C ILE A 363 16.92 16.15 6.76
N ASN A 364 17.25 17.25 6.10
CA ASN A 364 18.63 17.65 5.85
C ASN A 364 19.36 18.03 7.15
N LYS A 365 18.72 18.77 8.07
CA LYS A 365 19.28 19.06 9.40
C LYS A 365 19.65 17.78 10.16
N VAL A 366 18.82 16.74 10.08
CA VAL A 366 19.12 15.43 10.67
C VAL A 366 20.34 14.80 10.00
N ALA A 367 20.41 14.82 8.66
CA ALA A 367 21.51 14.24 7.90
C ALA A 367 22.87 14.90 8.25
N GLU A 368 22.89 16.21 8.42
CA GLU A 368 24.08 16.97 8.78
C GLU A 368 24.51 16.80 10.26
N ASN A 369 23.61 16.31 11.12
CA ASN A 369 23.82 16.24 12.56
C ASN A 369 23.62 14.83 13.16
N MET A 370 23.87 13.77 12.38
CA MET A 370 23.59 12.36 12.75
C MET A 370 24.12 11.95 14.13
N GLY A 371 25.28 12.46 14.55
CA GLY A 371 25.93 12.13 15.83
C GLY A 371 25.69 13.14 16.96
N ASN A 372 24.89 14.17 16.73
CA ASN A 372 24.66 15.26 17.69
C ASN A 372 23.23 15.20 18.26
N GLU A 373 23.07 14.56 19.43
CA GLU A 373 21.75 14.34 20.06
C GLU A 373 21.06 15.66 20.45
N GLU A 374 21.80 16.71 20.79
CA GLU A 374 21.24 18.04 21.08
C GLU A 374 20.57 18.63 19.84
N LYS A 375 21.26 18.60 18.69
CA LYS A 375 20.72 19.06 17.41
C LYS A 375 19.53 18.21 16.94
N ILE A 376 19.58 16.91 17.12
CA ILE A 376 18.44 16.02 16.83
C ILE A 376 17.22 16.38 17.71
N SER A 377 17.46 16.71 18.98
CA SER A 377 16.39 17.15 19.89
C SER A 377 15.81 18.53 19.51
N GLU A 378 16.62 19.45 18.99
CA GLU A 378 16.13 20.72 18.43
C GLU A 378 15.20 20.47 17.25
N VAL A 379 15.61 19.62 16.30
CA VAL A 379 14.77 19.22 15.16
C VAL A 379 13.45 18.58 15.63
N ALA A 380 13.50 17.75 16.67
CA ALA A 380 12.28 17.14 17.23
C ALA A 380 11.28 18.17 17.77
N LYS A 381 11.75 19.30 18.32
CA LYS A 381 10.90 20.42 18.76
C LYS A 381 10.27 21.12 17.56
N GLU A 382 11.03 21.41 16.50
CA GLU A 382 10.52 21.99 15.26
C GLU A 382 9.45 21.08 14.62
N VAL A 383 9.65 19.76 14.63
CA VAL A 383 8.66 18.75 14.16
C VAL A 383 7.38 18.85 14.98
N MET A 384 7.47 18.95 16.33
CA MET A 384 6.28 19.05 17.18
C MET A 384 5.54 20.36 16.94
N GLU A 385 6.23 21.46 16.71
CA GLU A 385 5.63 22.73 16.34
C GLU A 385 4.88 22.64 15.01
N LEU A 386 5.54 22.10 13.96
CA LEU A 386 4.89 21.89 12.67
C LEU A 386 3.64 21.00 12.80
N THR A 387 3.77 19.86 13.47
CA THR A 387 2.68 18.88 13.58
C THR A 387 1.50 19.38 14.42
N SER A 388 1.71 20.31 15.34
CA SER A 388 0.63 20.93 16.14
C SER A 388 -0.33 21.76 15.27
N ARG A 389 0.16 22.34 14.17
CA ARG A 389 -0.65 23.10 13.21
C ARG A 389 -1.47 22.24 12.28
N PHE A 390 -1.10 20.96 12.15
CA PHE A 390 -1.72 19.98 11.26
C PHE A 390 -2.16 18.73 12.06
N PRO A 391 -3.25 18.81 12.84
CA PRO A 391 -3.67 17.70 13.69
C PRO A 391 -4.01 16.46 12.85
N VAL A 392 -3.81 15.27 13.42
CA VAL A 392 -4.35 14.04 12.83
C VAL A 392 -5.88 14.11 12.80
N PRO A 393 -6.57 13.45 11.85
CA PRO A 393 -8.03 13.41 11.84
C PRO A 393 -8.58 13.03 13.21
N ALA A 394 -9.62 13.75 13.68
CA ALA A 394 -10.13 13.64 15.04
C ALA A 394 -10.32 12.19 15.48
N HIS A 395 -9.73 11.83 16.61
CA HIS A 395 -9.97 10.55 17.25
C HIS A 395 -11.38 10.53 17.84
N PHE A 396 -12.03 9.36 17.82
CA PHE A 396 -13.30 9.19 18.49
C PHE A 396 -13.10 9.41 19.99
N VAL A 397 -13.47 10.59 20.48
CA VAL A 397 -13.61 10.84 21.91
C VAL A 397 -14.91 10.17 22.31
N VAL A 398 -14.85 9.03 22.98
CA VAL A 398 -16.02 8.48 23.66
C VAL A 398 -16.53 9.59 24.59
N PRO A 399 -17.74 10.13 24.39
CA PRO A 399 -18.26 11.11 25.31
C PRO A 399 -18.21 10.50 26.71
N LYS A 400 -17.71 11.24 27.71
CA LYS A 400 -17.75 10.81 29.13
C LYS A 400 -19.18 10.76 29.67
N LYS A 401 -20.20 10.56 28.83
CA LYS A 401 -21.53 10.20 29.28
C LYS A 401 -21.50 8.77 29.78
N LYS A 402 -21.93 8.56 31.03
CA LYS A 402 -22.22 7.22 31.53
C LYS A 402 -22.99 6.48 30.46
N ILE A 403 -22.42 5.37 29.98
CA ILE A 403 -23.19 4.41 29.19
C ILE A 403 -24.20 3.86 30.17
N THR A 404 -25.41 4.39 30.14
CA THR A 404 -26.56 3.66 30.70
C THR A 404 -26.65 2.40 29.86
N PRO A 405 -26.61 1.19 30.46
CA PRO A 405 -26.95 -0.02 29.73
C PRO A 405 -28.24 0.24 28.97
N PHE A 406 -28.34 -0.24 27.74
CA PHE A 406 -29.60 -0.17 27.00
C PHE A 406 -30.70 -0.60 27.92
N GLY A 407 -31.56 0.34 28.31
CA GLY A 407 -32.63 0.09 29.23
C GLY A 407 -33.56 -0.94 28.64
N CYS A 408 -33.79 -1.98 29.37
CA CYS A 408 -35.11 -2.58 29.46
C CYS A 408 -35.97 -1.49 30.08
N ASP A 409 -36.53 -0.59 29.31
CA ASP A 409 -37.68 0.21 29.69
C ASP A 409 -38.90 -0.65 29.39
N GLU A 410 -39.67 -0.84 30.45
CA GLU A 410 -40.90 -1.57 30.50
C GLU A 410 -41.94 -1.13 29.46
#